data_4c814d86428ca19a2b999e1a0e0fba06
#
_entry.id   4c814d86428ca19a2b999e1a0e0fba06
#
_cell.length_a   1.000
_cell.length_b   1.000
_cell.length_c   1.000
_cell.angle_alpha   90.00
_cell.angle_beta   90.00
_cell.angle_gamma   90.00
#
_symmetry.space_group_name_H-M   'P 1'
#
loop_
_entity.id
_entity.type
_entity.pdbx_description
1 polymer ?
#
loop_
_entity_poly.entity_id
_entity_poly.type
_entity_poly.pdbx_seq_one_letter_code
_entity_poly.pdbx_strand_id
1 'polypeptide(L)'
;ERLAALPLRSQPAATFEYGLATDLLGHLLEALAGRSLAELLEERLFRPLGMKDSGFQAKDPARLAQPFPKDPETGHSLRLLPVETPPPRYAGGMGGVGTAADYLAFLEALRLGRGALSPTMAGFMVQDHLGSLYPEALKRGPEYLPGPGYSFGLGVAVRVEPMGYSPGALGEWTWAGFGGTFFFVDPLQEITALYLAQAPNLLSVLEPEKALHSGLGARLQRAFRTVVYLGLE
;
A
#
# COMPACT_ATOMS: atom_id res chain seq x y z
N GLU A 1 10.16 -18.45 12.35
CA GLU A 1 10.20 -19.92 12.49
C GLU A 1 8.82 -20.57 12.37
N ARG A 2 7.77 -20.07 13.07
CA ARG A 2 6.42 -20.66 12.99
C ARG A 2 5.83 -20.60 11.57
N LEU A 3 5.98 -19.49 10.87
CA LEU A 3 5.47 -19.32 9.50
C LEU A 3 6.16 -20.29 8.53
N ALA A 4 7.46 -20.48 8.67
CA ALA A 4 8.23 -21.41 7.83
C ALA A 4 7.87 -22.89 8.04
N ALA A 5 7.18 -23.22 9.13
CA ALA A 5 6.72 -24.57 9.40
C ALA A 5 5.33 -24.88 8.81
N LEU A 6 4.63 -23.86 8.29
CA LEU A 6 3.33 -24.03 7.65
C LEU A 6 3.48 -24.60 6.23
N PRO A 7 2.55 -25.45 5.78
CA PRO A 7 2.56 -25.91 4.40
C PRO A 7 2.29 -24.74 3.45
N LEU A 8 2.92 -24.76 2.29
CA LEU A 8 2.62 -23.80 1.23
C LEU A 8 1.22 -24.08 0.67
N ARG A 9 0.45 -23.02 0.39
CA ARG A 9 -0.86 -23.12 -0.27
C ARG A 9 -0.72 -23.58 -1.73
N SER A 10 0.36 -23.17 -2.40
CA SER A 10 0.69 -23.52 -3.78
C SER A 10 2.20 -23.59 -3.94
N GLN A 11 2.66 -24.15 -5.04
CA GLN A 11 4.07 -24.05 -5.40
C GLN A 11 4.47 -22.58 -5.65
N PRO A 12 5.67 -22.17 -5.27
CA PRO A 12 6.18 -20.84 -5.62
C PRO A 12 6.03 -20.55 -7.11
N ALA A 13 5.65 -19.32 -7.45
CA ALA A 13 5.41 -18.85 -8.81
C ALA A 13 4.26 -19.54 -9.58
N ALA A 14 3.46 -20.39 -8.95
CA ALA A 14 2.30 -21.00 -9.59
C ALA A 14 1.06 -20.07 -9.57
N THR A 15 0.95 -19.23 -8.55
CA THR A 15 -0.19 -18.32 -8.36
C THR A 15 0.25 -17.05 -7.66
N PHE A 16 -0.47 -15.95 -7.89
CA PHE A 16 -0.34 -14.74 -7.09
C PHE A 16 -1.31 -14.78 -5.91
N GLU A 17 -0.80 -14.60 -4.71
CA GLU A 17 -1.57 -14.47 -3.48
C GLU A 17 -1.03 -13.28 -2.68
N TYR A 18 -1.88 -12.29 -2.43
CA TYR A 18 -1.52 -11.20 -1.52
C TYR A 18 -1.52 -11.72 -0.08
N GLY A 19 -0.48 -11.40 0.69
CA GLY A 19 -0.34 -11.90 2.05
C GLY A 19 0.86 -11.34 2.80
N LEU A 20 1.48 -12.17 3.67
CA LEU A 20 2.53 -11.76 4.60
C LEU A 20 3.95 -11.72 3.99
N ALA A 21 4.08 -11.77 2.66
CA ALA A 21 5.39 -11.81 2.02
C ALA A 21 6.25 -10.57 2.36
N THR A 22 5.63 -9.39 2.45
CA THR A 22 6.34 -8.14 2.79
C THR A 22 6.82 -8.14 4.26
N ASP A 23 6.04 -8.76 5.16
CA ASP A 23 6.47 -8.94 6.56
C ASP A 23 7.68 -9.88 6.65
N LEU A 24 7.63 -10.98 5.89
CA LEU A 24 8.77 -11.90 5.82
C LEU A 24 10.00 -11.23 5.22
N LEU A 25 9.83 -10.39 4.18
CA LEU A 25 10.91 -9.59 3.61
C LEU A 25 11.53 -8.64 4.65
N GLY A 26 10.71 -7.98 5.47
CA GLY A 26 11.19 -7.14 6.56
C GLY A 26 12.09 -7.92 7.53
N HIS A 27 11.67 -9.09 7.98
CA HIS A 27 12.48 -9.96 8.83
C HIS A 27 13.76 -10.47 8.17
N LEU A 28 13.70 -10.76 6.88
CA LEU A 28 14.90 -11.16 6.13
C LEU A 28 15.93 -10.02 6.07
N LEU A 29 15.46 -8.80 5.85
CA LEU A 29 16.33 -7.61 5.85
C LEU A 29 16.96 -7.38 7.23
N GLU A 30 16.21 -7.54 8.32
CA GLU A 30 16.75 -7.46 9.69
C GLU A 30 17.85 -8.51 9.91
N ALA A 31 17.59 -9.75 9.52
CA ALA A 31 18.54 -10.86 9.68
C ALA A 31 19.83 -10.65 8.88
N LEU A 32 19.72 -10.16 7.64
CA LEU A 32 20.87 -9.89 6.78
C LEU A 32 21.70 -8.68 7.25
N ALA A 33 21.04 -7.66 7.76
CA ALA A 33 21.69 -6.43 8.16
C ALA A 33 22.17 -6.43 9.63
N GLY A 34 21.69 -7.37 10.45
CA GLY A 34 21.95 -7.39 11.90
C GLY A 34 21.39 -6.17 12.65
N ARG A 35 20.34 -5.53 12.10
CA ARG A 35 19.73 -4.30 12.60
C ARG A 35 18.21 -4.35 12.41
N SER A 36 17.48 -3.55 13.20
CA SER A 36 16.04 -3.48 13.07
C SER A 36 15.59 -2.86 11.75
N LEU A 37 14.41 -3.24 11.27
CA LEU A 37 13.80 -2.66 10.07
C LEU A 37 13.58 -1.14 10.24
N ALA A 38 13.27 -0.69 11.45
CA ALA A 38 13.12 0.74 11.73
C ALA A 38 14.42 1.52 11.48
N GLU A 39 15.56 1.00 11.97
CA GLU A 39 16.87 1.62 11.75
C GLU A 39 17.28 1.61 10.27
N LEU A 40 16.99 0.50 9.58
CA LEU A 40 17.27 0.37 8.14
C LEU A 40 16.46 1.40 7.33
N LEU A 41 15.16 1.52 7.60
CA LEU A 41 14.31 2.49 6.90
C LEU A 41 14.68 3.94 7.25
N GLU A 42 14.99 4.23 8.51
CA GLU A 42 15.44 5.56 8.91
C GLU A 42 16.71 5.96 8.15
N GLU A 43 17.71 5.08 8.08
CA GLU A 43 18.98 5.38 7.41
C GLU A 43 18.88 5.44 5.89
N ARG A 44 18.17 4.46 5.29
CA ARG A 44 18.18 4.26 3.84
C ARG A 44 17.06 4.98 3.12
N LEU A 45 15.99 5.33 3.81
CA LEU A 45 14.80 5.91 3.20
C LEU A 45 14.40 7.23 3.84
N PHE A 46 14.05 7.23 5.15
CA PHE A 46 13.40 8.39 5.75
C PHE A 46 14.33 9.60 5.82
N ARG A 47 15.53 9.43 6.32
CA ARG A 47 16.51 10.52 6.44
C ARG A 47 16.96 11.07 5.08
N PRO A 48 17.34 10.26 4.08
CA PRO A 48 17.70 10.73 2.76
C PRO A 48 16.59 11.52 2.05
N LEU A 49 15.34 11.17 2.28
CA LEU A 49 14.16 11.83 1.69
C LEU A 49 13.59 12.96 2.55
N GLY A 50 14.17 13.22 3.72
CA GLY A 50 13.68 14.23 4.64
C GLY A 50 12.33 13.92 5.30
N MET A 51 11.95 12.64 5.37
CA MET A 51 10.71 12.14 5.95
C MET A 51 10.78 12.12 7.49
N LYS A 52 10.70 13.29 8.08
CA LYS A 52 11.00 13.50 9.50
C LYS A 52 9.98 12.92 10.47
N ASP A 53 8.74 12.78 10.04
CA ASP A 53 7.63 12.28 10.85
C ASP A 53 7.27 10.82 10.54
N SER A 54 8.03 10.15 9.67
CA SER A 54 7.82 8.75 9.30
C SER A 54 8.54 7.80 10.25
N GLY A 55 7.94 6.62 10.46
CA GLY A 55 8.48 5.58 11.33
C GLY A 55 7.44 4.53 11.71
N PHE A 56 7.72 3.76 12.76
CA PHE A 56 6.81 2.77 13.35
C PHE A 56 6.23 3.23 14.70
N GLN A 57 6.53 4.45 15.08
CA GLN A 57 6.00 5.09 16.28
C GLN A 57 5.75 6.55 15.97
N ALA A 58 4.63 7.08 16.45
CA ALA A 58 4.33 8.49 16.34
C ALA A 58 5.32 9.31 17.17
N LYS A 59 6.05 10.23 16.54
CA LYS A 59 7.00 11.12 17.23
C LYS A 59 6.27 12.14 18.11
N ASP A 60 5.06 12.53 17.71
CA ASP A 60 4.16 13.40 18.47
C ASP A 60 2.75 12.80 18.47
N PRO A 61 2.36 12.09 19.54
CA PRO A 61 1.02 11.48 19.64
C PRO A 61 -0.14 12.48 19.55
N ALA A 62 0.07 13.76 19.88
CA ALA A 62 -0.97 14.77 19.81
C ALA A 62 -1.36 15.09 18.35
N ARG A 63 -0.52 14.76 17.39
CA ARG A 63 -0.76 14.95 15.95
C ARG A 63 -1.41 13.73 15.29
N LEU A 64 -1.64 12.63 16.02
CA LEU A 64 -2.28 11.44 15.45
C LEU A 64 -3.73 11.74 15.07
N ALA A 65 -4.05 11.49 13.81
CA ALA A 65 -5.43 11.51 13.36
C ALA A 65 -6.22 10.39 14.05
N GLN A 66 -7.36 10.73 14.61
CA GLN A 66 -8.22 9.79 15.32
C GLN A 66 -9.26 9.18 14.36
N PRO A 67 -9.61 7.91 14.52
CA PRO A 67 -10.70 7.30 13.77
C PRO A 67 -12.04 7.83 14.26
N PHE A 68 -13.07 7.66 13.45
CA PHE A 68 -14.43 7.74 13.98
C PHE A 68 -14.64 6.68 15.07
N PRO A 69 -15.46 6.94 16.09
CA PRO A 69 -15.72 5.97 17.15
C PRO A 69 -16.30 4.64 16.64
N LYS A 70 -17.07 4.73 15.55
CA LYS A 70 -17.71 3.58 14.92
C LYS A 70 -17.57 3.64 13.41
N ASP A 71 -17.41 2.48 12.81
CA ASP A 71 -17.49 2.29 11.37
C ASP A 71 -18.90 2.63 10.86
N PRO A 72 -19.06 3.54 9.88
CA PRO A 72 -20.36 4.00 9.43
C PRO A 72 -21.16 2.93 8.66
N GLU A 73 -20.53 1.90 8.14
CA GLU A 73 -21.19 0.83 7.38
C GLU A 73 -21.58 -0.35 8.26
N THR A 74 -20.72 -0.72 9.19
CA THR A 74 -20.91 -1.92 10.02
C THR A 74 -21.39 -1.59 11.45
N GLY A 75 -21.24 -0.34 11.90
CA GLY A 75 -21.53 0.08 13.27
C GLY A 75 -20.54 -0.42 14.33
N HIS A 76 -19.52 -1.20 13.94
CA HIS A 76 -18.52 -1.69 14.88
C HIS A 76 -17.58 -0.59 15.35
N SER A 77 -17.09 -0.71 16.58
CA SER A 77 -16.08 0.19 17.12
C SER A 77 -14.78 0.10 16.33
N LEU A 78 -14.26 1.25 15.91
CA LEU A 78 -12.98 1.33 15.23
C LEU A 78 -11.85 1.45 16.25
N ARG A 79 -10.80 0.65 16.04
CA ARG A 79 -9.54 0.76 16.76
C ARG A 79 -8.40 0.74 15.77
N LEU A 80 -7.52 1.72 15.88
CA LEU A 80 -6.26 1.75 15.15
C LEU A 80 -5.20 0.91 15.86
N LEU A 81 -4.13 0.59 15.14
CA LEU A 81 -2.94 0.03 15.76
C LEU A 81 -2.36 1.02 16.78
N PRO A 82 -1.93 0.57 17.96
CA PRO A 82 -1.26 1.43 18.91
C PRO A 82 0.11 1.81 18.33
N VAL A 83 0.27 3.08 18.02
CA VAL A 83 1.51 3.64 17.42
C VAL A 83 2.16 4.71 18.32
N GLU A 84 1.65 4.88 19.51
CA GLU A 84 2.22 5.77 20.54
C GLU A 84 3.46 5.19 21.18
N THR A 85 3.60 3.86 21.14
CA THR A 85 4.77 3.13 21.66
C THR A 85 5.38 2.28 20.56
N PRO A 86 6.70 1.98 20.64
CA PRO A 86 7.33 1.09 19.68
C PRO A 86 6.64 -0.27 19.65
N PRO A 87 6.37 -0.84 18.48
CA PRO A 87 5.81 -2.18 18.40
C PRO A 87 6.85 -3.22 18.83
N PRO A 88 6.42 -4.37 19.35
CA PRO A 88 7.34 -5.44 19.76
C PRO A 88 8.10 -6.05 18.56
N ARG A 89 7.63 -5.82 17.34
CA ARG A 89 8.25 -6.23 16.08
C ARG A 89 7.90 -5.23 14.98
N TYR A 90 8.85 -4.96 14.11
CA TYR A 90 8.65 -4.13 12.92
C TYR A 90 8.17 -5.01 11.77
N ALA A 91 6.96 -4.77 11.30
CA ALA A 91 6.37 -5.49 10.18
C ALA A 91 6.63 -4.75 8.87
N GLY A 92 7.04 -5.46 7.84
CA GLY A 92 7.27 -4.84 6.52
C GLY A 92 5.99 -4.43 5.80
N GLY A 93 4.86 -5.06 6.15
CA GLY A 93 3.57 -4.84 5.51
C GLY A 93 2.59 -3.95 6.28
N MET A 94 2.91 -3.52 7.51
CA MET A 94 1.98 -2.74 8.33
C MET A 94 2.68 -1.93 9.43
N GLY A 95 1.91 -1.07 10.12
CA GLY A 95 2.35 -0.37 11.33
C GLY A 95 3.15 0.90 11.08
N GLY A 96 3.37 1.29 9.84
CA GLY A 96 4.00 2.56 9.53
C GLY A 96 3.10 3.75 9.88
N VAL A 97 3.71 4.81 10.39
CA VAL A 97 3.10 6.12 10.63
C VAL A 97 3.87 7.19 9.89
N GLY A 98 3.20 8.27 9.49
CA GLY A 98 3.84 9.38 8.80
C GLY A 98 2.84 10.49 8.51
N THR A 99 3.32 11.53 7.87
CA THR A 99 2.49 12.65 7.38
C THR A 99 2.28 12.55 5.87
N ALA A 100 1.29 13.28 5.35
CA ALA A 100 1.08 13.38 3.91
C ALA A 100 2.33 13.96 3.19
N ALA A 101 2.99 14.94 3.79
CA ALA A 101 4.19 15.54 3.22
C ALA A 101 5.34 14.54 3.08
N ASP A 102 5.59 13.74 4.12
CA ASP A 102 6.63 12.70 4.09
C ASP A 102 6.32 11.64 3.03
N TYR A 103 5.06 11.17 3.00
CA TYR A 103 4.69 10.11 2.07
C TYR A 103 4.68 10.59 0.61
N LEU A 104 4.27 11.84 0.36
CA LEU A 104 4.42 12.47 -0.97
C LEU A 104 5.88 12.59 -1.39
N ALA A 105 6.78 12.94 -0.47
CA ALA A 105 8.22 12.98 -0.77
C ALA A 105 8.74 11.60 -1.22
N PHE A 106 8.28 10.53 -0.58
CA PHE A 106 8.61 9.16 -1.00
C PHE A 106 8.03 8.81 -2.39
N LEU A 107 6.74 9.08 -2.62
CA LEU A 107 6.08 8.78 -3.90
C LEU A 107 6.74 9.56 -5.06
N GLU A 108 7.05 10.84 -4.87
CA GLU A 108 7.74 11.66 -5.86
C GLU A 108 9.19 11.19 -6.10
N ALA A 109 9.90 10.79 -5.05
CA ALA A 109 11.24 10.22 -5.20
C ALA A 109 11.20 8.95 -6.06
N LEU A 110 10.20 8.08 -5.85
CA LEU A 110 10.01 6.87 -6.64
C LEU A 110 9.59 7.20 -8.08
N ARG A 111 8.61 8.12 -8.29
CA ARG A 111 8.17 8.55 -9.62
C ARG A 111 9.30 9.13 -10.45
N LEU A 112 10.16 9.92 -9.83
CA LEU A 112 11.29 10.59 -10.49
C LEU A 112 12.58 9.75 -10.53
N GLY A 113 12.58 8.56 -9.91
CA GLY A 113 13.78 7.73 -9.80
C GLY A 113 14.91 8.42 -9.03
N ARG A 114 14.60 9.08 -7.92
CA ARG A 114 15.54 9.83 -7.09
C ARG A 114 15.60 9.25 -5.66
N GLY A 115 16.69 9.52 -4.97
CA GLY A 115 16.84 9.12 -3.57
C GLY A 115 17.34 7.69 -3.39
N ALA A 116 16.63 6.84 -2.64
CA ALA A 116 17.10 5.52 -2.23
C ALA A 116 17.25 4.51 -3.39
N LEU A 117 16.52 4.69 -4.50
CA LEU A 117 16.58 3.84 -5.67
C LEU A 117 17.14 4.59 -6.87
N SER A 118 17.91 3.89 -7.70
CA SER A 118 18.27 4.41 -9.02
C SER A 118 17.03 4.52 -9.93
N PRO A 119 17.05 5.37 -10.97
CA PRO A 119 15.94 5.45 -11.93
C PRO A 119 15.55 4.10 -12.52
N THR A 120 16.54 3.27 -12.84
CA THR A 120 16.32 1.91 -13.37
C THR A 120 15.58 1.03 -12.35
N MET A 121 15.97 1.05 -11.08
CA MET A 121 15.33 0.24 -10.04
C MET A 121 13.95 0.76 -9.68
N ALA A 122 13.76 2.08 -9.64
CA ALA A 122 12.45 2.69 -9.45
C ALA A 122 11.48 2.27 -10.57
N GLY A 123 11.90 2.38 -11.83
CA GLY A 123 11.13 1.93 -12.98
C GLY A 123 10.85 0.42 -12.95
N PHE A 124 11.83 -0.39 -12.56
CA PHE A 124 11.65 -1.83 -12.41
C PHE A 124 10.61 -2.18 -11.34
N MET A 125 10.61 -1.47 -10.22
CA MET A 125 9.69 -1.70 -9.11
C MET A 125 8.21 -1.52 -9.52
N VAL A 126 7.91 -0.59 -10.42
CA VAL A 126 6.55 -0.22 -10.83
C VAL A 126 6.14 -0.84 -12.18
N GLN A 127 6.74 -1.96 -12.56
CA GLN A 127 6.37 -2.74 -13.76
C GLN A 127 5.50 -3.94 -13.39
N ASP A 128 4.89 -4.54 -14.43
CA ASP A 128 4.18 -5.81 -14.30
C ASP A 128 5.18 -6.95 -14.01
N HIS A 129 5.08 -7.52 -12.83
CA HIS A 129 5.86 -8.69 -12.40
C HIS A 129 5.04 -9.98 -12.35
N LEU A 130 3.73 -9.93 -12.58
CA LEU A 130 2.91 -11.15 -12.66
C LEU A 130 3.04 -11.83 -14.02
N GLY A 131 3.17 -11.05 -15.10
CA GLY A 131 3.31 -11.60 -16.45
C GLY A 131 2.20 -12.61 -16.78
N SER A 132 2.58 -13.86 -17.03
CA SER A 132 1.63 -14.95 -17.36
C SER A 132 0.70 -15.34 -16.21
N LEU A 133 0.95 -14.93 -14.97
CA LEU A 133 0.05 -15.17 -13.84
C LEU A 133 -1.11 -14.17 -13.81
N TYR A 134 -1.03 -13.04 -14.52
CA TYR A 134 -2.04 -12.00 -14.50
C TYR A 134 -3.43 -12.48 -14.95
N PRO A 135 -3.59 -13.20 -16.08
CA PRO A 135 -4.90 -13.70 -16.50
C PRO A 135 -5.54 -14.66 -15.49
N GLU A 136 -4.75 -15.50 -14.83
CA GLU A 136 -5.24 -16.42 -13.81
C GLU A 136 -5.63 -15.69 -12.52
N ALA A 137 -4.90 -14.66 -12.17
CA ALA A 137 -5.23 -13.81 -11.02
C ALA A 137 -6.56 -13.08 -11.24
N LEU A 138 -6.87 -12.62 -12.46
CA LEU A 138 -8.15 -11.99 -12.80
C LEU A 138 -9.34 -12.93 -12.63
N LYS A 139 -9.19 -14.23 -12.89
CA LYS A 139 -10.23 -15.23 -12.73
C LYS A 139 -10.69 -15.42 -11.29
N ARG A 140 -9.88 -14.97 -10.34
CA ARG A 140 -10.19 -15.05 -8.90
C ARG A 140 -11.20 -13.98 -8.44
N GLY A 141 -11.53 -13.02 -9.32
CA GLY A 141 -12.55 -12.00 -9.04
C GLY A 141 -12.26 -11.19 -7.78
N PRO A 142 -13.22 -11.15 -6.83
CA PRO A 142 -13.08 -10.32 -5.63
C PRO A 142 -11.87 -10.63 -4.73
N GLU A 143 -11.35 -11.83 -4.80
CA GLU A 143 -10.17 -12.25 -4.02
C GLU A 143 -8.86 -11.70 -4.58
N TYR A 144 -8.88 -11.20 -5.82
CA TYR A 144 -7.71 -10.61 -6.45
C TYR A 144 -7.53 -9.15 -6.03
N LEU A 145 -6.48 -8.89 -5.30
CA LEU A 145 -5.98 -7.55 -5.09
C LEU A 145 -4.83 -7.32 -6.07
N PRO A 146 -4.82 -6.22 -6.78
CA PRO A 146 -5.53 -4.94 -6.63
C PRO A 146 -6.84 -4.79 -7.41
N GLY A 147 -7.33 -5.81 -8.06
CA GLY A 147 -8.55 -5.80 -8.84
C GLY A 147 -8.33 -5.78 -10.35
N PRO A 148 -9.43 -5.83 -11.13
CA PRO A 148 -9.38 -5.90 -12.59
C PRO A 148 -8.61 -4.73 -13.20
N GLY A 149 -7.85 -4.99 -14.27
CA GLY A 149 -7.05 -3.99 -14.99
C GLY A 149 -5.70 -3.67 -14.35
N TYR A 150 -5.41 -4.22 -13.16
CA TYR A 150 -4.13 -4.06 -12.49
C TYR A 150 -3.37 -5.37 -12.37
N SER A 151 -2.12 -5.37 -12.75
CA SER A 151 -1.11 -6.35 -12.36
C SER A 151 -0.40 -5.91 -11.07
N PHE A 152 0.66 -6.58 -10.67
CA PHE A 152 1.39 -6.27 -9.46
C PHE A 152 2.89 -6.11 -9.73
N GLY A 153 3.44 -5.03 -9.22
CA GLY A 153 4.87 -4.74 -9.20
C GLY A 153 5.54 -5.22 -7.91
N LEU A 154 6.59 -4.56 -7.50
CA LEU A 154 7.26 -4.86 -6.23
C LEU A 154 6.66 -3.98 -5.12
N GLY A 155 5.51 -4.40 -4.59
CA GLY A 155 4.80 -3.74 -3.50
C GLY A 155 3.73 -2.73 -3.91
N VAL A 156 3.45 -2.58 -5.20
CA VAL A 156 2.41 -1.71 -5.75
C VAL A 156 1.62 -2.43 -6.84
N ALA A 157 0.37 -2.04 -7.02
CA ALA A 157 -0.43 -2.42 -8.17
C ALA A 157 -0.06 -1.54 -9.37
N VAL A 158 -0.03 -2.12 -10.55
CA VAL A 158 0.32 -1.43 -11.81
C VAL A 158 -0.79 -1.63 -12.83
N ARG A 159 -1.30 -0.53 -13.38
CA ARG A 159 -2.37 -0.55 -14.37
C ARG A 159 -1.85 -1.04 -15.71
N VAL A 160 -2.36 -2.17 -16.16
CA VAL A 160 -1.94 -2.83 -17.41
C VAL A 160 -3.04 -2.90 -18.45
N GLU A 161 -4.30 -2.61 -18.07
CA GLU A 161 -5.44 -2.56 -18.99
C GLU A 161 -6.20 -1.24 -18.88
N PRO A 162 -6.77 -0.73 -19.99
CA PRO A 162 -7.69 0.40 -19.92
C PRO A 162 -8.94 0.05 -19.13
N MET A 163 -9.39 0.96 -18.27
CA MET A 163 -10.61 0.79 -17.47
C MET A 163 -11.56 1.95 -17.75
N GLY A 164 -12.60 1.69 -18.54
CA GLY A 164 -13.54 2.73 -18.96
C GLY A 164 -14.36 3.39 -17.84
N TYR A 165 -14.33 2.83 -16.62
CA TYR A 165 -15.05 3.34 -15.45
C TYR A 165 -14.14 4.08 -14.45
N SER A 166 -12.85 4.17 -14.72
CA SER A 166 -11.89 4.82 -13.82
C SER A 166 -10.85 5.58 -14.63
N PRO A 167 -10.68 6.89 -14.42
CA PRO A 167 -9.64 7.66 -15.09
C PRO A 167 -8.25 7.15 -14.69
N GLY A 168 -7.24 7.41 -15.53
CA GLY A 168 -5.85 7.04 -15.34
C GLY A 168 -5.22 6.40 -16.57
N ALA A 169 -3.92 6.53 -16.70
CA ALA A 169 -3.15 6.00 -17.81
C ALA A 169 -2.65 4.57 -17.56
N LEU A 170 -2.28 3.86 -18.63
CA LEU A 170 -1.48 2.64 -18.50
C LEU A 170 -0.13 2.97 -17.86
N GLY A 171 0.33 2.12 -16.98
CA GLY A 171 1.53 2.37 -16.16
C GLY A 171 1.28 3.19 -14.90
N GLU A 172 0.06 3.66 -14.65
CA GLU A 172 -0.31 4.19 -13.34
C GLU A 172 -0.07 3.12 -12.27
N TRP A 173 0.46 3.50 -11.12
CA TRP A 173 0.65 2.59 -10.01
C TRP A 173 0.03 3.13 -8.73
N THR A 174 -0.42 2.22 -7.88
CA THR A 174 -1.26 2.54 -6.73
C THR A 174 -1.12 1.51 -5.64
N TRP A 175 -1.49 1.88 -4.42
CA TRP A 175 -1.81 0.93 -3.36
C TRP A 175 -2.72 1.56 -2.32
N ALA A 176 -3.29 0.71 -1.47
CA ALA A 176 -4.15 1.11 -0.38
C ALA A 176 -3.71 0.48 0.93
N GLY A 177 -4.01 1.13 2.05
CA GLY A 177 -3.79 0.62 3.39
C GLY A 177 -5.10 0.20 4.07
N PHE A 178 -5.02 -0.79 4.94
CA PHE A 178 -6.16 -1.25 5.74
C PHE A 178 -6.81 -0.12 6.55
N GLY A 179 -6.00 0.86 7.01
CA GLY A 179 -6.48 2.03 7.73
C GLY A 179 -7.30 3.05 6.92
N GLY A 180 -7.55 2.78 5.63
CA GLY A 180 -8.29 3.68 4.74
C GLY A 180 -7.40 4.65 3.95
N THR A 181 -6.09 4.53 4.04
CA THR A 181 -5.16 5.30 3.23
C THR A 181 -5.12 4.79 1.79
N PHE A 182 -4.86 5.68 0.85
CA PHE A 182 -4.79 5.35 -0.57
C PHE A 182 -3.90 6.35 -1.28
N PHE A 183 -3.17 5.88 -2.29
CA PHE A 183 -2.45 6.76 -3.22
C PHE A 183 -2.54 6.22 -4.64
N PHE A 184 -2.35 7.09 -5.60
CA PHE A 184 -2.02 6.70 -6.97
C PHE A 184 -0.99 7.67 -7.56
N VAL A 185 -0.19 7.15 -8.47
CA VAL A 185 0.78 7.92 -9.24
C VAL A 185 0.57 7.59 -10.71
N ASP A 186 0.30 8.60 -11.51
CA ASP A 186 0.18 8.52 -12.95
C ASP A 186 1.38 9.22 -13.58
N PRO A 187 2.42 8.48 -13.99
CA PRO A 187 3.62 9.08 -14.56
C PRO A 187 3.37 9.79 -15.90
N LEU A 188 2.37 9.37 -16.66
CA LEU A 188 2.05 9.96 -17.96
C LEU A 188 1.41 11.34 -17.80
N GLN A 189 0.56 11.50 -16.78
CA GLN A 189 -0.10 12.78 -16.45
C GLN A 189 0.69 13.60 -15.41
N GLU A 190 1.83 13.09 -14.97
CA GLU A 190 2.66 13.70 -13.93
C GLU A 190 1.92 13.97 -12.60
N ILE A 191 0.96 13.09 -12.27
CA ILE A 191 0.15 13.19 -11.07
C ILE A 191 0.71 12.29 -9.97
N THR A 192 0.83 12.83 -8.77
CA THR A 192 0.96 12.06 -7.53
C THR A 192 -0.13 12.51 -6.57
N ALA A 193 -1.02 11.59 -6.22
CA ALA A 193 -2.16 11.88 -5.36
C ALA A 193 -2.20 10.94 -4.16
N LEU A 194 -2.48 11.51 -2.99
CA LEU A 194 -2.51 10.81 -1.71
C LEU A 194 -3.78 11.17 -0.96
N TYR A 195 -4.48 10.17 -0.48
CA TYR A 195 -5.64 10.26 0.40
C TYR A 195 -5.33 9.56 1.72
N LEU A 196 -5.40 10.29 2.82
CA LEU A 196 -5.19 9.74 4.16
C LEU A 196 -6.49 9.78 4.96
N ALA A 197 -6.89 8.64 5.48
CA ALA A 197 -8.01 8.50 6.38
C ALA A 197 -7.66 7.52 7.51
N GLN A 198 -8.37 7.65 8.61
CA GLN A 198 -8.33 6.71 9.73
C GLN A 198 -9.68 6.00 9.82
N ALA A 199 -9.97 5.23 8.80
CA ALA A 199 -11.21 4.48 8.64
C ALA A 199 -10.87 3.05 8.20
N PRO A 200 -10.44 2.18 9.12
CA PRO A 200 -10.14 0.79 8.82
C PRO A 200 -11.30 0.13 8.09
N ASN A 201 -11.02 -0.53 6.98
CA ASN A 201 -12.05 -1.21 6.20
C ASN A 201 -12.44 -2.53 6.88
N LEU A 202 -13.28 -2.47 7.91
CA LEU A 202 -13.75 -3.67 8.62
C LEU A 202 -14.56 -4.60 7.72
N LEU A 203 -15.26 -4.06 6.74
CA LEU A 203 -16.04 -4.86 5.81
C LEU A 203 -15.14 -5.83 5.02
N SER A 204 -13.91 -5.44 4.70
CA SER A 204 -12.95 -6.32 4.02
C SER A 204 -12.53 -7.55 4.85
N VAL A 205 -12.69 -7.47 6.17
CA VAL A 205 -12.38 -8.58 7.09
C VAL A 205 -13.62 -9.41 7.39
N LEU A 206 -14.76 -8.74 7.62
CA LEU A 206 -16.00 -9.39 8.02
C LEU A 206 -16.76 -10.00 6.84
N GLU A 207 -16.79 -9.30 5.71
CA GLU A 207 -17.52 -9.67 4.50
C GLU A 207 -16.70 -9.29 3.24
N PRO A 208 -15.61 -9.99 2.95
CA PRO A 208 -14.67 -9.60 1.89
C PRO A 208 -15.31 -9.49 0.51
N GLU A 209 -16.28 -10.33 0.19
CA GLU A 209 -17.00 -10.28 -1.10
C GLU A 209 -17.77 -8.96 -1.30
N LYS A 210 -18.36 -8.41 -0.23
CA LYS A 210 -19.07 -7.14 -0.29
C LYS A 210 -18.12 -5.94 -0.31
N ALA A 211 -16.99 -6.04 0.37
CA ALA A 211 -16.06 -4.95 0.55
C ALA A 211 -15.40 -4.48 -0.74
N LEU A 212 -15.07 -5.40 -1.64
CA LEU A 212 -14.28 -5.13 -2.85
C LEU A 212 -14.99 -4.20 -3.84
N HIS A 213 -16.30 -4.29 -3.94
CA HIS A 213 -17.07 -3.58 -4.96
C HIS A 213 -17.96 -2.45 -4.42
N SER A 214 -18.37 -2.53 -3.17
CA SER A 214 -19.37 -1.64 -2.60
C SER A 214 -18.97 -0.95 -1.31
N GLY A 215 -17.87 -1.35 -0.67
CA GLY A 215 -17.41 -0.76 0.58
C GLY A 215 -17.09 0.73 0.45
N LEU A 216 -17.34 1.48 1.53
CA LEU A 216 -17.13 2.93 1.58
C LEU A 216 -15.71 3.31 1.13
N GLY A 217 -14.70 2.55 1.55
CA GLY A 217 -13.32 2.77 1.16
C GLY A 217 -13.10 2.75 -0.36
N ALA A 218 -13.62 1.73 -1.04
CA ALA A 218 -13.50 1.61 -2.49
C ALA A 218 -14.26 2.74 -3.24
N ARG A 219 -15.43 3.16 -2.70
CA ARG A 219 -16.18 4.31 -3.26
C ARG A 219 -15.42 5.61 -3.09
N LEU A 220 -14.85 5.86 -1.92
CA LEU A 220 -14.07 7.06 -1.63
C LEU A 220 -12.80 7.13 -2.48
N GLN A 221 -12.10 6.03 -2.68
CA GLN A 221 -10.92 5.97 -3.55
C GLN A 221 -11.27 6.31 -5.01
N ARG A 222 -12.37 5.76 -5.54
CA ARG A 222 -12.86 6.09 -6.89
C ARG A 222 -13.28 7.56 -7.00
N ALA A 223 -14.04 8.07 -6.02
CA ALA A 223 -14.46 9.47 -6.01
C ALA A 223 -13.25 10.41 -5.93
N PHE A 224 -12.30 10.13 -5.05
CA PHE A 224 -11.07 10.91 -4.91
C PHE A 224 -10.29 10.95 -6.24
N ARG A 225 -10.08 9.81 -6.87
CA ARG A 225 -9.41 9.72 -8.17
C ARG A 225 -10.14 10.57 -9.22
N THR A 226 -11.45 10.43 -9.32
CA THR A 226 -12.25 11.18 -10.28
C THR A 226 -12.12 12.69 -10.08
N VAL A 227 -12.18 13.17 -8.84
CA VAL A 227 -12.03 14.60 -8.52
C VAL A 227 -10.64 15.11 -8.89
N VAL A 228 -9.58 14.32 -8.65
CA VAL A 228 -8.22 14.72 -9.03
C VAL A 228 -8.11 14.90 -10.54
N TYR A 229 -8.62 13.94 -11.33
CA TYR A 229 -8.56 14.05 -12.80
C TYR A 229 -9.45 15.16 -13.38
N LEU A 230 -10.62 15.42 -12.77
CA LEU A 230 -11.47 16.57 -13.17
C LEU A 230 -10.81 17.94 -12.88
N GLY A 231 -9.91 18.00 -11.94
CA GLY A 231 -9.17 19.23 -11.62
C GLY A 231 -8.01 19.55 -12.58
N LEU A 232 -7.76 18.71 -13.60
CA LEU A 232 -6.72 18.91 -14.61
C LEU A 232 -7.26 19.65 -15.88
N GLU A 233 -8.58 19.78 -16.03
CA GLU A 233 -9.25 20.50 -17.11
C GLU A 233 -9.37 22.01 -16.76
#